data_6c22df602eb9874ec125b5aaba68eb82
#
_entry.id   6c22df602eb9874ec125b5aaba68eb82
#
_cell.length_a   1.000
_cell.length_b   1.000
_cell.length_c   1.000
_cell.angle_alpha   90.00
_cell.angle_beta   90.00
_cell.angle_gamma   90.00
#
_symmetry.space_group_name_H-M   'P 1'
#
loop_
_entity.id
_entity.type
_entity.pdbx_description
1 polymer ?
#
loop_
_entity_poly.entity_id
_entity_poly.type
_entity_poly.pdbx_seq_one_letter_code
_entity_poly.pdbx_strand_id
1 'polypeptide(L)'
;MGEPLRNYENVRDTVLGMIDQDLFGMARRHITVSTVGVIENIKRLTKDLPGVSLALSLHAATQSKRESIVLSAKAYPLDKLMNAMDNHFRACESYLGKRKFAQTRMMIEYVLLKNVNDKEEDAESLKRLLGHRPAIGLNLIPYNPNVTAKLYGYEAPSVEEAQKFREMCRKRGLFVTLRIEHGQDIAAACGQLALSNDIEDAGGKKSMDKKKKKLRMVKRRKNKNTANIHNHQNLIQFASAFFFILALVFLALYFVQSSTL
;
A
#
# COMPACT_ATOMS: atom_id res chain seq x y z
N MET A 1 3.79 -0.84 10.98
CA MET A 1 3.78 -0.55 9.53
C MET A 1 3.44 0.91 9.32
N GLY A 2 4.09 1.57 8.36
CA GLY A 2 3.84 2.98 8.07
C GLY A 2 2.58 3.19 7.21
N GLU A 3 2.06 4.43 7.20
CA GLU A 3 0.98 4.86 6.32
C GLU A 3 1.53 5.13 4.90
N PRO A 4 1.14 4.35 3.88
CA PRO A 4 1.69 4.49 2.53
C PRO A 4 1.44 5.87 1.93
N LEU A 5 0.25 6.44 2.14
CA LEU A 5 -0.09 7.72 1.54
C LEU A 5 0.64 8.92 2.18
N ARG A 6 1.37 8.74 3.30
CA ARG A 6 2.31 9.75 3.78
C ARG A 6 3.62 9.77 2.98
N ASN A 7 3.90 8.70 2.25
CA ASN A 7 5.05 8.57 1.35
C ASN A 7 4.59 8.51 -0.10
N TYR A 8 3.68 9.40 -0.47
CA TYR A 8 2.88 9.34 -1.68
C TYR A 8 3.73 9.20 -2.96
N GLU A 9 4.79 10.00 -3.12
CA GLU A 9 5.60 9.98 -4.35
C GLU A 9 6.23 8.60 -4.60
N ASN A 10 6.84 8.02 -3.57
CA ASN A 10 7.45 6.69 -3.70
C ASN A 10 6.40 5.59 -3.93
N VAL A 11 5.21 5.71 -3.33
CA VAL A 11 4.10 4.77 -3.55
C VAL A 11 3.59 4.89 -4.99
N ARG A 12 3.39 6.10 -5.50
CA ARG A 12 2.99 6.35 -6.88
C ARG A 12 4.00 5.75 -7.86
N ASP A 13 5.28 6.04 -7.69
CA ASP A 13 6.34 5.57 -8.58
C ASP A 13 6.48 4.05 -8.53
N THR A 14 6.32 3.45 -7.34
CA THR A 14 6.27 1.99 -7.20
C THR A 14 5.09 1.39 -7.96
N VAL A 15 3.89 1.96 -7.82
CA VAL A 15 2.70 1.49 -8.54
C VAL A 15 2.86 1.67 -10.05
N LEU A 16 3.46 2.79 -10.51
CA LEU A 16 3.76 2.98 -11.93
C LEU A 16 4.70 1.89 -12.46
N GLY A 17 5.77 1.54 -11.71
CA GLY A 17 6.63 0.41 -12.07
C GLY A 17 5.90 -0.93 -12.09
N MET A 18 4.95 -1.16 -11.16
CA MET A 18 4.16 -2.40 -11.16
C MET A 18 3.25 -2.52 -12.39
N ILE A 19 2.70 -1.43 -12.90
CA ILE A 19 1.80 -1.44 -14.08
C ILE A 19 2.55 -1.35 -15.40
N ASP A 20 3.81 -0.96 -15.39
CA ASP A 20 4.65 -0.87 -16.56
C ASP A 20 4.82 -2.24 -17.22
N GLN A 21 4.54 -2.32 -18.53
CA GLN A 21 4.57 -3.57 -19.29
C GLN A 21 5.98 -4.15 -19.44
N ASP A 22 6.98 -3.28 -19.45
CA ASP A 22 8.40 -3.68 -19.57
C ASP A 22 8.99 -4.14 -18.22
N LEU A 23 8.28 -3.91 -17.10
CA LEU A 23 8.70 -4.32 -15.75
C LEU A 23 7.85 -5.48 -15.23
N PHE A 24 6.67 -5.17 -14.67
CA PHE A 24 5.83 -6.19 -14.03
C PHE A 24 4.51 -6.46 -14.76
N GLY A 25 4.01 -5.54 -15.58
CA GLY A 25 2.81 -5.68 -16.37
C GLY A 25 1.52 -5.93 -15.58
N MET A 26 1.46 -5.53 -14.30
CA MET A 26 0.30 -5.77 -13.45
C MET A 26 -0.88 -4.90 -13.86
N ALA A 27 -2.06 -5.49 -13.96
CA ALA A 27 -3.27 -4.68 -14.18
C ALA A 27 -3.59 -3.85 -12.92
N ARG A 28 -3.93 -2.57 -13.10
CA ARG A 28 -4.22 -1.62 -12.00
C ARG A 28 -5.24 -2.16 -11.00
N ARG A 29 -6.28 -2.88 -11.47
CA ARG A 29 -7.31 -3.49 -10.62
C ARG A 29 -6.79 -4.56 -9.65
N HIS A 30 -5.59 -5.09 -9.87
CA HIS A 30 -4.94 -6.08 -9.00
C HIS A 30 -3.99 -5.45 -7.98
N ILE A 31 -3.87 -4.13 -8.01
CA ILE A 31 -3.06 -3.37 -7.05
C ILE A 31 -4.01 -2.69 -6.07
N THR A 32 -3.76 -2.87 -4.78
CA THR A 32 -4.53 -2.25 -3.71
C THR A 32 -3.59 -1.47 -2.80
N VAL A 33 -3.90 -0.19 -2.57
CA VAL A 33 -3.20 0.66 -1.60
C VAL A 33 -4.01 0.69 -0.31
N SER A 34 -3.41 0.25 0.80
CA SER A 34 -4.03 0.33 2.13
C SER A 34 -3.70 1.67 2.78
N THR A 35 -4.68 2.31 3.43
CA THR A 35 -4.51 3.62 4.05
C THR A 35 -5.41 3.80 5.26
N VAL A 36 -4.96 4.57 6.25
CA VAL A 36 -5.82 5.08 7.33
C VAL A 36 -6.68 6.27 6.90
N GLY A 37 -6.52 6.77 5.65
CA GLY A 37 -7.37 7.81 5.09
C GLY A 37 -6.76 9.21 5.05
N VAL A 38 -5.56 9.35 4.49
CA VAL A 38 -4.94 10.67 4.19
C VAL A 38 -5.67 11.29 3.00
N ILE A 39 -6.69 12.11 3.28
CA ILE A 39 -7.68 12.60 2.30
C ILE A 39 -7.01 13.29 1.10
N GLU A 40 -6.04 14.17 1.34
CA GLU A 40 -5.35 14.91 0.28
C GLU A 40 -4.65 13.96 -0.70
N ASN A 41 -4.02 12.92 -0.17
CA ASN A 41 -3.30 11.96 -1.00
C ASN A 41 -4.21 10.88 -1.61
N ILE A 42 -5.40 10.60 -1.04
CA ILE A 42 -6.46 9.86 -1.73
C ILE A 42 -6.91 10.64 -2.98
N LYS A 43 -7.10 11.96 -2.89
CA LYS A 43 -7.47 12.80 -4.04
C LYS A 43 -6.38 12.79 -5.12
N ARG A 44 -5.11 12.83 -4.72
CA ARG A 44 -3.97 12.72 -5.66
C ARG A 44 -3.96 11.35 -6.33
N LEU A 45 -4.10 10.26 -5.57
CA LEU A 45 -4.17 8.91 -6.09
C LEU A 45 -5.32 8.74 -7.09
N THR A 46 -6.46 9.36 -6.82
CA THR A 46 -7.62 9.36 -7.71
C THR A 46 -7.30 9.95 -9.07
N LYS A 47 -6.50 11.02 -9.10
CA LYS A 47 -6.08 11.70 -10.32
C LYS A 47 -4.97 10.95 -11.05
N ASP A 48 -3.94 10.53 -10.33
CA ASP A 48 -2.70 10.01 -10.91
C ASP A 48 -2.82 8.52 -11.29
N LEU A 49 -3.57 7.74 -10.50
CA LEU A 49 -3.66 6.29 -10.61
C LEU A 49 -5.12 5.78 -10.57
N PRO A 50 -6.03 6.29 -11.41
CA PRO A 50 -7.38 5.74 -11.48
C PRO A 50 -7.32 4.26 -11.86
N GLY A 51 -8.19 3.46 -11.24
CA GLY A 51 -8.23 2.00 -11.43
C GLY A 51 -7.38 1.19 -10.44
N VAL A 52 -6.56 1.83 -9.62
CA VAL A 52 -5.90 1.20 -8.46
C VAL A 52 -6.89 1.16 -7.30
N SER A 53 -7.02 0.00 -6.65
CA SER A 53 -7.96 -0.18 -5.54
C SER A 53 -7.46 0.45 -4.25
N LEU A 54 -8.41 0.82 -3.35
CA LEU A 54 -8.11 1.26 -1.99
C LEU A 54 -8.66 0.27 -0.95
N ALA A 55 -7.90 0.06 0.10
CA ALA A 55 -8.34 -0.56 1.34
C ALA A 55 -8.26 0.47 2.47
N LEU A 56 -9.42 0.87 3.00
CA LEU A 56 -9.49 1.86 4.08
C LEU A 56 -9.47 1.18 5.45
N SER A 57 -8.48 1.49 6.26
CA SER A 57 -8.44 1.13 7.68
C SER A 57 -9.42 2.01 8.46
N LEU A 58 -10.68 1.57 8.52
CA LEU A 58 -11.79 2.34 9.11
C LEU A 58 -11.86 2.17 10.63
N HIS A 59 -11.96 0.94 11.09
CA HIS A 59 -12.02 0.46 12.48
C HIS A 59 -13.18 0.96 13.34
N ALA A 60 -13.94 1.98 12.91
CA ALA A 60 -15.21 2.39 13.51
C ALA A 60 -16.04 3.19 12.50
N ALA A 61 -17.37 3.05 12.58
CA ALA A 61 -18.32 3.69 11.67
C ALA A 61 -18.88 5.03 12.19
N THR A 62 -18.43 5.50 13.34
CA THR A 62 -18.74 6.82 13.88
C THR A 62 -17.47 7.60 14.15
N GLN A 63 -17.53 8.93 13.99
CA GLN A 63 -16.36 9.79 14.16
C GLN A 63 -15.77 9.65 15.56
N SER A 64 -16.59 9.75 16.60
CA SER A 64 -16.14 9.70 18.01
C SER A 64 -15.43 8.39 18.35
N LYS A 65 -16.02 7.24 17.95
CA LYS A 65 -15.41 5.93 18.19
C LYS A 65 -14.14 5.76 17.32
N ARG A 66 -14.13 6.28 16.11
CA ARG A 66 -12.94 6.22 15.26
C ARG A 66 -11.77 7.01 15.84
N GLU A 67 -12.03 8.18 16.41
CA GLU A 67 -11.01 8.99 17.09
C GLU A 67 -10.40 8.33 18.33
N SER A 68 -11.15 7.48 19.01
CA SER A 68 -10.64 6.72 20.17
C SER A 68 -9.72 5.56 19.75
N ILE A 69 -9.86 5.05 18.51
CA ILE A 69 -9.09 3.89 18.03
C ILE A 69 -7.97 4.33 17.09
N VAL A 70 -8.21 5.31 16.22
CA VAL A 70 -7.29 5.75 15.16
C VAL A 70 -6.79 7.15 15.44
N LEU A 71 -5.52 7.28 15.82
CA LEU A 71 -4.91 8.56 16.21
C LEU A 71 -5.06 9.67 15.17
N SER A 72 -4.99 9.33 13.88
CA SER A 72 -5.12 10.31 12.78
C SER A 72 -6.56 10.70 12.46
N ALA A 73 -7.57 10.06 13.07
CA ALA A 73 -8.98 10.30 12.75
C ALA A 73 -9.44 11.73 13.04
N LYS A 74 -8.86 12.40 14.04
CA LYS A 74 -9.13 13.81 14.34
C LYS A 74 -8.79 14.75 13.18
N ALA A 75 -7.72 14.45 12.43
CA ALA A 75 -7.30 15.23 11.28
C ALA A 75 -8.13 14.95 10.02
N TYR A 76 -8.82 13.80 9.96
CA TYR A 76 -9.55 13.32 8.79
C TYR A 76 -10.99 12.97 9.16
N PRO A 77 -11.93 13.95 9.14
CA PRO A 77 -13.34 13.73 9.43
C PRO A 77 -13.95 12.65 8.54
N LEU A 78 -14.77 11.78 9.16
CA LEU A 78 -15.27 10.57 8.51
C LEU A 78 -16.13 10.86 7.28
N ASP A 79 -16.96 11.90 7.32
CA ASP A 79 -17.78 12.36 6.19
C ASP A 79 -16.94 12.77 4.99
N LYS A 80 -15.88 13.57 5.22
CA LYS A 80 -14.94 14.00 4.18
C LYS A 80 -14.12 12.84 3.64
N LEU A 81 -13.74 11.91 4.51
CA LEU A 81 -13.02 10.71 4.13
C LEU A 81 -13.88 9.81 3.24
N MET A 82 -15.13 9.54 3.62
CA MET A 82 -16.02 8.72 2.81
C MET A 82 -16.34 9.38 1.46
N ASN A 83 -16.48 10.70 1.41
CA ASN A 83 -16.62 11.44 0.16
C ASN A 83 -15.39 11.30 -0.75
N ALA A 84 -14.18 11.32 -0.20
CA ALA A 84 -12.96 11.09 -0.97
C ALA A 84 -12.88 9.66 -1.52
N MET A 85 -13.31 8.68 -0.71
CA MET A 85 -13.42 7.27 -1.14
C MET A 85 -14.45 7.10 -2.27
N ASP A 86 -15.62 7.70 -2.15
CA ASP A 86 -16.67 7.65 -3.19
C ASP A 86 -16.21 8.30 -4.51
N ASN A 87 -15.44 9.38 -4.43
CA ASN A 87 -14.86 10.03 -5.61
C ASN A 87 -13.80 9.14 -6.29
N HIS A 88 -12.95 8.51 -5.49
CA HIS A 88 -11.97 7.55 -6.01
C HIS A 88 -12.66 6.35 -6.67
N PHE A 89 -13.70 5.83 -6.05
CA PHE A 89 -14.50 4.74 -6.57
C PHE A 89 -15.09 5.07 -7.95
N ARG A 90 -15.71 6.25 -8.09
CA ARG A 90 -16.27 6.72 -9.38
C ARG A 90 -15.18 6.87 -10.45
N ALA A 91 -14.02 7.38 -10.09
CA ALA A 91 -12.88 7.49 -11.01
C ALA A 91 -12.38 6.10 -11.47
N CYS A 92 -12.33 5.12 -10.55
CA CYS A 92 -11.98 3.74 -10.90
C CYS A 92 -13.01 3.10 -11.84
N GLU A 93 -14.30 3.31 -11.59
CA GLU A 93 -15.37 2.82 -12.47
C GLU A 93 -15.28 3.43 -13.87
N SER A 94 -15.08 4.74 -13.96
CA SER A 94 -14.89 5.45 -15.21
C SER A 94 -13.68 4.94 -15.99
N TYR A 95 -12.57 4.70 -15.31
CA TYR A 95 -11.32 4.23 -15.93
C TYR A 95 -11.40 2.77 -16.40
N LEU A 96 -11.93 1.88 -15.55
CA LEU A 96 -11.96 0.44 -15.84
C LEU A 96 -13.13 0.03 -16.73
N GLY A 97 -14.19 0.82 -16.77
CA GLY A 97 -15.49 0.47 -17.36
C GLY A 97 -16.29 -0.48 -16.46
N LYS A 98 -17.62 -0.42 -16.55
CA LYS A 98 -18.56 -1.12 -15.66
C LYS A 98 -18.27 -2.62 -15.50
N ARG A 99 -17.97 -3.32 -16.60
CA ARG A 99 -17.74 -4.78 -16.59
C ARG A 99 -16.52 -5.18 -15.76
N LYS A 100 -15.37 -4.49 -15.96
CA LYS A 100 -14.13 -4.79 -15.21
C LYS A 100 -14.23 -4.28 -13.78
N PHE A 101 -14.90 -3.16 -13.58
CA PHE A 101 -15.09 -2.57 -12.27
C PHE A 101 -16.00 -3.43 -11.38
N ALA A 102 -17.03 -4.09 -11.91
CA ALA A 102 -17.88 -5.01 -11.16
C ALA A 102 -17.10 -6.19 -10.53
N GLN A 103 -15.89 -6.48 -11.04
CA GLN A 103 -14.97 -7.47 -10.48
C GLN A 103 -14.00 -6.90 -9.44
N THR A 104 -14.03 -5.58 -9.24
CA THR A 104 -13.14 -4.85 -8.31
C THR A 104 -13.95 -4.39 -7.11
N ARG A 105 -13.49 -4.72 -5.93
CA ARG A 105 -14.10 -4.24 -4.67
C ARG A 105 -13.13 -3.38 -3.93
N MET A 106 -13.59 -2.19 -3.52
CA MET A 106 -12.88 -1.45 -2.48
C MET A 106 -13.12 -2.13 -1.14
N MET A 107 -12.10 -2.19 -0.31
CA MET A 107 -12.17 -2.87 0.97
C MET A 107 -12.18 -1.87 2.12
N ILE A 108 -13.04 -2.14 3.09
CA ILE A 108 -12.99 -1.53 4.41
C ILE A 108 -12.36 -2.54 5.36
N GLU A 109 -11.20 -2.23 5.87
CA GLU A 109 -10.53 -3.02 6.91
C GLU A 109 -11.05 -2.60 8.28
N TYR A 110 -11.53 -3.55 9.06
CA TYR A 110 -12.16 -3.32 10.36
C TYR A 110 -11.58 -4.29 11.39
N VAL A 111 -10.65 -3.82 12.20
CA VAL A 111 -10.09 -4.60 13.30
C VAL A 111 -11.15 -4.71 14.39
N LEU A 112 -11.51 -5.94 14.75
CA LEU A 112 -12.46 -6.23 15.84
C LEU A 112 -11.74 -6.18 17.18
N LEU A 113 -12.20 -5.28 18.04
CA LEU A 113 -11.76 -5.08 19.41
C LEU A 113 -12.91 -5.48 20.35
N LYS A 114 -12.67 -6.47 21.19
CA LYS A 114 -13.68 -7.01 22.09
C LYS A 114 -14.28 -5.91 22.98
N ASN A 115 -15.62 -5.85 23.05
CA ASN A 115 -16.41 -4.88 23.82
C ASN A 115 -16.19 -3.40 23.42
N VAL A 116 -15.47 -3.12 22.33
CA VAL A 116 -15.19 -1.75 21.89
C VAL A 116 -15.98 -1.41 20.62
N ASN A 117 -15.85 -2.23 19.57
CA ASN A 117 -16.43 -1.96 18.25
C ASN A 117 -17.11 -3.19 17.63
N ASP A 118 -17.51 -4.16 18.44
CA ASP A 118 -18.06 -5.47 18.07
C ASP A 118 -19.52 -5.67 18.51
N LYS A 119 -20.22 -4.58 18.89
CA LYS A 119 -21.59 -4.60 19.36
C LYS A 119 -22.60 -4.43 18.23
N GLU A 120 -23.85 -4.70 18.51
CA GLU A 120 -24.95 -4.53 17.55
C GLU A 120 -25.08 -3.10 17.03
N GLU A 121 -24.86 -2.11 17.88
CA GLU A 121 -24.85 -0.67 17.53
C GLU A 121 -23.77 -0.34 16.49
N ASP A 122 -22.63 -1.05 16.55
CA ASP A 122 -21.54 -0.90 15.59
C ASP A 122 -21.91 -1.48 14.22
N ALA A 123 -22.56 -2.64 14.21
CA ALA A 123 -23.10 -3.24 13.00
C ALA A 123 -24.17 -2.34 12.34
N GLU A 124 -25.02 -1.71 13.15
CA GLU A 124 -26.01 -0.75 12.66
C GLU A 124 -25.35 0.52 12.09
N SER A 125 -24.32 1.03 12.76
CA SER A 125 -23.56 2.18 12.28
C SER A 125 -22.81 1.87 10.99
N LEU A 126 -22.25 0.66 10.86
CA LEU A 126 -21.66 0.18 9.60
C LEU A 126 -22.70 0.08 8.50
N LYS A 127 -23.92 -0.41 8.78
CA LYS A 127 -25.03 -0.44 7.81
C LYS A 127 -25.37 0.97 7.32
N ARG A 128 -25.50 1.95 8.22
CA ARG A 128 -25.77 3.36 7.84
C ARG A 128 -24.66 3.93 6.97
N LEU A 129 -23.40 3.65 7.31
CA LEU A 129 -22.24 4.18 6.60
C LEU A 129 -22.02 3.52 5.24
N LEU A 130 -22.19 2.20 5.14
CA LEU A 130 -21.78 1.41 3.97
C LEU A 130 -22.95 0.85 3.15
N GLY A 131 -24.15 0.78 3.70
CA GLY A 131 -25.29 0.06 3.11
C GLY A 131 -25.75 0.55 1.74
N HIS A 132 -25.42 1.78 1.38
CA HIS A 132 -25.68 2.35 0.05
C HIS A 132 -24.49 2.24 -0.92
N ARG A 133 -23.45 1.48 -0.54
CA ARG A 133 -22.20 1.28 -1.30
C ARG A 133 -21.97 -0.21 -1.59
N PRO A 134 -22.76 -0.85 -2.46
CA PRO A 134 -22.78 -2.31 -2.64
C PRO A 134 -21.46 -2.89 -3.17
N ALA A 135 -20.62 -2.06 -3.79
CA ALA A 135 -19.32 -2.48 -4.30
C ALA A 135 -18.19 -2.38 -3.25
N ILE A 136 -18.50 -1.96 -2.01
CA ILE A 136 -17.56 -1.98 -0.90
C ILE A 136 -17.69 -3.28 -0.13
N GLY A 137 -16.56 -3.97 0.08
CA GLY A 137 -16.45 -5.13 0.96
C GLY A 137 -15.96 -4.73 2.35
N LEU A 138 -16.57 -5.29 3.39
CA LEU A 138 -16.12 -5.15 4.78
C LEU A 138 -15.28 -6.37 5.15
N ASN A 139 -14.01 -6.17 5.47
CA ASN A 139 -13.09 -7.20 5.93
C ASN A 139 -12.89 -7.07 7.44
N LEU A 140 -13.44 -8.00 8.20
CA LEU A 140 -13.29 -8.07 9.65
C LEU A 140 -11.98 -8.79 9.98
N ILE A 141 -11.17 -8.16 10.80
CA ILE A 141 -9.87 -8.68 11.24
C ILE A 141 -9.91 -8.82 12.75
N PRO A 142 -9.97 -10.03 13.33
CA PRO A 142 -9.83 -10.19 14.76
C PRO A 142 -8.56 -9.50 15.25
N TYR A 143 -8.67 -8.79 16.37
CA TYR A 143 -7.51 -8.12 16.95
C TYR A 143 -6.46 -9.13 17.36
N ASN A 144 -5.22 -8.89 16.97
CA ASN A 144 -4.11 -9.71 17.40
C ASN A 144 -3.31 -8.97 18.48
N PRO A 145 -3.37 -9.43 19.75
CA PRO A 145 -2.66 -8.80 20.84
C PRO A 145 -1.14 -8.85 20.60
N ASN A 146 -0.50 -7.71 20.63
CA ASN A 146 0.95 -7.57 20.62
C ASN A 146 1.44 -6.96 21.95
N VAL A 147 2.74 -6.83 22.12
CA VAL A 147 3.32 -6.27 23.37
C VAL A 147 2.76 -4.87 23.67
N THR A 148 2.49 -4.07 22.64
CA THR A 148 1.91 -2.72 22.76
C THR A 148 0.42 -2.76 23.11
N ALA A 149 -0.28 -3.87 22.84
CA ALA A 149 -1.68 -4.05 23.18
C ALA A 149 -1.99 -3.87 24.65
N LYS A 150 -1.07 -4.32 25.49
CA LYS A 150 -1.18 -4.18 26.97
C LYS A 150 -1.27 -2.72 27.43
N LEU A 151 -0.71 -1.78 26.64
CA LEU A 151 -0.76 -0.35 26.95
C LEU A 151 -2.13 0.29 26.72
N TYR A 152 -2.92 -0.26 25.78
CA TYR A 152 -4.23 0.27 25.41
C TYR A 152 -5.40 -0.54 25.98
N GLY A 153 -5.14 -1.67 26.65
CA GLY A 153 -6.17 -2.52 27.25
C GLY A 153 -7.13 -3.16 26.26
N TYR A 154 -6.78 -3.26 24.97
CA TYR A 154 -7.62 -3.91 23.98
C TYR A 154 -7.48 -5.43 24.03
N GLU A 155 -8.61 -6.11 23.86
CA GLU A 155 -8.68 -7.57 23.84
C GLU A 155 -9.16 -8.07 22.47
N ALA A 156 -8.72 -9.28 22.11
CA ALA A 156 -9.23 -9.99 20.95
C ALA A 156 -10.62 -10.59 21.26
N PRO A 157 -11.59 -10.51 20.33
CA PRO A 157 -12.80 -11.30 20.44
C PRO A 157 -12.47 -12.79 20.26
N SER A 158 -13.31 -13.67 20.84
CA SER A 158 -13.25 -15.09 20.50
C SER A 158 -13.68 -15.32 19.04
N VAL A 159 -13.41 -16.51 18.53
CA VAL A 159 -13.83 -16.90 17.16
C VAL A 159 -15.34 -16.80 17.02
N GLU A 160 -16.08 -17.24 18.05
CA GLU A 160 -17.54 -17.22 18.09
C GLU A 160 -18.06 -15.77 18.13
N GLU A 161 -17.44 -14.91 18.92
CA GLU A 161 -17.80 -13.47 19.02
C GLU A 161 -17.58 -12.78 17.67
N ALA A 162 -16.44 -13.06 17.01
CA ALA A 162 -16.14 -12.52 15.69
C ALA A 162 -17.11 -13.02 14.61
N GLN A 163 -17.47 -14.31 14.63
CA GLN A 163 -18.47 -14.88 13.73
C GLN A 163 -19.86 -14.28 13.98
N LYS A 164 -20.25 -14.11 15.25
CA LYS A 164 -21.51 -13.47 15.60
C LYS A 164 -21.60 -12.04 15.05
N PHE A 165 -20.54 -11.25 15.19
CA PHE A 165 -20.52 -9.91 14.66
C PHE A 165 -20.58 -9.91 13.12
N ARG A 166 -19.87 -10.83 12.45
CA ARG A 166 -19.98 -11.02 11.00
C ARG A 166 -21.42 -11.26 10.57
N GLU A 167 -22.12 -12.18 11.26
CA GLU A 167 -23.52 -12.49 10.92
C GLU A 167 -24.45 -11.30 11.20
N MET A 168 -24.23 -10.51 12.26
CA MET A 168 -24.97 -9.27 12.48
C MET A 168 -24.82 -8.28 11.32
N CYS A 169 -23.62 -8.14 10.77
CA CYS A 169 -23.37 -7.29 9.62
C CYS A 169 -24.01 -7.87 8.32
N ARG A 170 -23.91 -9.19 8.10
CA ARG A 170 -24.50 -9.87 6.93
C ARG A 170 -26.03 -9.78 6.91
N LYS A 171 -26.69 -9.99 8.06
CA LYS A 171 -28.14 -9.82 8.18
C LYS A 171 -28.61 -8.41 7.83
N ARG A 172 -27.74 -7.40 7.94
CA ARG A 172 -27.98 -6.01 7.53
C ARG A 172 -27.67 -5.73 6.06
N GLY A 173 -27.34 -6.78 5.28
CA GLY A 173 -27.10 -6.69 3.85
C GLY A 173 -25.71 -6.20 3.48
N LEU A 174 -24.74 -6.20 4.40
CA LEU A 174 -23.33 -5.88 4.08
C LEU A 174 -22.62 -7.12 3.49
N PHE A 175 -21.75 -6.89 2.52
CA PHE A 175 -20.83 -7.93 2.06
C PHE A 175 -19.65 -7.99 3.03
N VAL A 176 -19.54 -9.09 3.77
CA VAL A 176 -18.59 -9.21 4.89
C VAL A 176 -17.75 -10.47 4.76
N THR A 177 -16.44 -10.28 4.86
CA THR A 177 -15.45 -11.35 5.04
C THR A 177 -14.88 -11.29 6.46
N LEU A 178 -14.53 -12.44 7.01
CA LEU A 178 -13.81 -12.55 8.28
C LEU A 178 -12.46 -13.19 7.99
N ARG A 179 -11.38 -12.47 8.31
CA ARG A 179 -10.03 -12.96 8.15
C ARG A 179 -9.74 -14.02 9.20
N ILE A 180 -9.29 -15.18 8.76
CA ILE A 180 -8.75 -16.21 9.64
C ILE A 180 -7.24 -15.96 9.73
N GLU A 181 -6.74 -15.80 10.94
CA GLU A 181 -5.30 -15.63 11.15
C GLU A 181 -4.60 -16.98 11.16
N HIS A 182 -3.45 -17.04 10.49
CA HIS A 182 -2.54 -18.16 10.52
C HIS A 182 -1.21 -17.70 11.10
N GLY A 183 -0.53 -18.55 11.89
CA GLY A 183 0.81 -18.29 12.41
C GLY A 183 0.86 -17.45 13.69
N GLN A 184 -0.21 -17.45 14.50
CA GLN A 184 -0.19 -16.83 15.83
C GLN A 184 0.83 -17.48 16.76
N ASP A 185 1.02 -18.77 16.61
CA ASP A 185 1.95 -19.61 17.36
C ASP A 185 3.43 -19.26 17.12
N ILE A 186 3.74 -18.67 15.97
CA ILE A 186 5.10 -18.27 15.58
C ILE A 186 5.32 -16.76 15.59
N ALA A 187 4.45 -15.97 16.23
CA ALA A 187 4.48 -14.51 16.26
C ALA A 187 4.62 -13.84 14.87
N ALA A 188 4.09 -14.47 13.82
CA ALA A 188 4.18 -14.01 12.43
C ALA A 188 3.05 -13.06 12.02
N ALA A 189 2.15 -12.69 12.95
CA ALA A 189 1.05 -11.80 12.65
C ALA A 189 1.53 -10.36 12.44
N CYS A 190 0.69 -9.58 11.76
CA CYS A 190 1.00 -8.20 11.36
C CYS A 190 1.45 -7.33 12.54
N GLY A 191 2.66 -6.80 12.49
CA GLY A 191 3.25 -5.96 13.53
C GLY A 191 4.05 -6.71 14.61
N GLN A 192 3.98 -8.03 14.72
CA GLN A 192 4.70 -8.80 15.74
C GLN A 192 6.20 -8.95 15.43
N LEU A 193 6.56 -9.22 14.17
CA LEU A 193 7.96 -9.39 13.75
C LEU A 193 8.84 -8.14 13.90
N ALA A 194 8.24 -6.94 13.91
CA ALA A 194 8.99 -5.70 14.10
C ALA A 194 9.37 -5.47 15.57
N LEU A 195 8.59 -6.02 16.52
CA LEU A 195 8.77 -5.80 17.95
C LEU A 195 9.72 -6.81 18.60
N SER A 196 9.85 -8.02 18.05
CA SER A 196 10.79 -9.03 18.57
C SER A 196 12.26 -8.61 18.36
N ASN A 197 12.55 -7.91 17.27
CA ASN A 197 13.91 -7.40 17.02
C ASN A 197 14.31 -6.22 17.93
N ASP A 198 13.33 -5.43 18.43
CA ASP A 198 13.60 -4.27 19.29
C ASP A 198 13.81 -4.68 20.77
N ILE A 199 13.29 -5.85 21.18
CA ILE A 199 13.46 -6.36 22.56
C ILE A 199 14.82 -7.07 22.73
N GLU A 200 15.33 -7.74 21.71
CA GLU A 200 16.66 -8.35 21.75
C GLU A 200 17.79 -7.32 21.67
N ASP A 201 17.56 -6.16 21.00
CA ASP A 201 18.57 -5.10 20.89
C ASP A 201 18.70 -4.22 22.16
N ALA A 202 17.76 -4.28 23.09
CA ALA A 202 17.85 -3.57 24.37
C ALA A 202 18.87 -4.20 25.37
N GLY A 203 19.34 -5.39 25.08
CA GLY A 203 20.29 -6.16 25.92
C GLY A 203 21.75 -6.14 25.50
N GLY A 204 22.14 -5.50 24.37
CA GLY A 204 23.50 -5.69 23.89
C GLY A 204 24.11 -4.56 23.05
N LYS A 205 25.01 -3.78 23.66
CA LYS A 205 25.89 -2.80 22.96
C LYS A 205 26.78 -3.41 21.84
N LYS A 206 26.81 -4.74 21.65
CA LYS A 206 27.61 -5.43 20.62
C LYS A 206 26.91 -5.55 19.26
N SER A 207 25.59 -5.35 19.16
CA SER A 207 24.82 -5.47 17.93
C SER A 207 24.89 -4.23 17.02
N MET A 208 24.99 -3.03 17.60
CA MET A 208 25.04 -1.78 16.83
C MET A 208 26.25 -1.65 15.89
N ASP A 209 27.40 -2.22 16.28
CA ASP A 209 28.60 -2.17 15.43
C ASP A 209 28.52 -3.13 14.23
N LYS A 210 27.88 -4.29 14.38
CA LYS A 210 27.63 -5.23 13.27
C LYS A 210 26.62 -4.64 12.26
N LYS A 211 25.56 -3.97 12.74
CA LYS A 211 24.53 -3.35 11.88
C LYS A 211 25.09 -2.13 11.13
N LYS A 212 25.92 -1.28 11.78
CA LYS A 212 26.64 -0.17 11.13
C LYS A 212 27.63 -0.68 10.07
N LYS A 213 28.32 -1.78 10.35
CA LYS A 213 29.28 -2.41 9.42
C LYS A 213 28.56 -3.01 8.18
N LYS A 214 27.40 -3.66 8.39
CA LYS A 214 26.55 -4.20 7.31
C LYS A 214 25.94 -3.09 6.44
N LEU A 215 25.47 -2.00 7.06
CA LEU A 215 24.93 -0.83 6.34
C LEU A 215 26.01 -0.10 5.51
N ARG A 216 27.24 0.00 6.05
CA ARG A 216 28.40 0.55 5.30
C ARG A 216 28.79 -0.32 4.12
N MET A 217 28.71 -1.65 4.24
CA MET A 217 28.97 -2.57 3.12
C MET A 217 27.91 -2.48 2.03
N VAL A 218 26.63 -2.37 2.40
CA VAL A 218 25.52 -2.21 1.44
C VAL A 218 25.63 -0.87 0.72
N LYS A 219 25.93 0.23 1.43
CA LYS A 219 26.19 1.53 0.78
C LYS A 219 27.41 1.50 -0.16
N ARG A 220 28.51 0.82 0.23
CA ARG A 220 29.67 0.65 -0.65
C ARG A 220 29.38 -0.19 -1.89
N ARG A 221 28.55 -1.23 -1.80
CA ARG A 221 28.12 -2.02 -2.95
C ARG A 221 27.20 -1.21 -3.89
N LYS A 222 26.28 -0.42 -3.32
CA LYS A 222 25.39 0.45 -4.11
C LYS A 222 26.17 1.53 -4.87
N ASN A 223 27.17 2.17 -4.22
CA ASN A 223 28.03 3.16 -4.88
C ASN A 223 28.95 2.53 -5.96
N LYS A 224 29.43 1.29 -5.79
CA LYS A 224 30.18 0.59 -6.83
C LYS A 224 29.31 0.24 -8.03
N ASN A 225 28.06 -0.16 -7.81
CA ASN A 225 27.13 -0.47 -8.91
C ASN A 225 26.71 0.78 -9.68
N THR A 226 26.46 1.91 -9.00
CA THR A 226 26.18 3.19 -9.69
C THR A 226 27.38 3.71 -10.47
N ALA A 227 28.60 3.58 -9.95
CA ALA A 227 29.81 3.95 -10.66
C ALA A 227 30.04 3.06 -11.90
N ASN A 228 29.76 1.75 -11.82
CA ASN A 228 29.87 0.85 -12.97
C ASN A 228 28.81 1.14 -14.05
N ILE A 229 27.57 1.48 -13.67
CA ILE A 229 26.52 1.85 -14.62
C ILE A 229 26.89 3.16 -15.34
N HIS A 230 27.42 4.14 -14.61
CA HIS A 230 27.86 5.42 -15.22
C HIS A 230 29.03 5.23 -16.16
N ASN A 231 30.01 4.38 -15.81
CA ASN A 231 31.11 4.02 -16.72
C ASN A 231 30.64 3.26 -17.96
N HIS A 232 29.65 2.37 -17.85
CA HIS A 232 29.07 1.66 -18.98
C HIS A 232 28.32 2.60 -19.94
N GLN A 233 27.55 3.56 -19.39
CA GLN A 233 26.87 4.58 -20.21
C GLN A 233 27.84 5.49 -20.94
N ASN A 234 28.92 5.92 -20.29
CA ASN A 234 29.95 6.69 -20.93
C ASN A 234 30.65 5.90 -22.05
N LEU A 235 30.93 4.61 -21.86
CA LEU A 235 31.53 3.75 -22.88
C LEU A 235 30.63 3.60 -24.11
N ILE A 236 29.34 3.46 -23.94
CA ILE A 236 28.35 3.38 -25.04
C ILE A 236 28.26 4.71 -25.78
N GLN A 237 28.31 5.87 -25.09
CA GLN A 237 28.32 7.17 -25.73
C GLN A 237 29.63 7.41 -26.54
N PHE A 238 30.80 7.01 -26.03
CA PHE A 238 32.04 7.09 -26.77
C PHE A 238 32.05 6.17 -28.00
N ALA A 239 31.52 4.96 -27.90
CA ALA A 239 31.41 4.04 -29.02
C ALA A 239 30.49 4.60 -30.13
N SER A 240 29.33 5.14 -29.77
CA SER A 240 28.38 5.73 -30.74
C SER A 240 28.96 6.96 -31.44
N ALA A 241 29.68 7.84 -30.72
CA ALA A 241 30.35 9.00 -31.30
C ALA A 241 31.46 8.56 -32.27
N PHE A 242 32.23 7.52 -31.95
CA PHE A 242 33.27 6.98 -32.80
C PHE A 242 32.72 6.40 -34.11
N PHE A 243 31.62 5.63 -34.04
CA PHE A 243 30.95 5.13 -35.24
C PHE A 243 30.37 6.24 -36.11
N PHE A 244 29.85 7.31 -35.52
CA PHE A 244 29.32 8.45 -36.25
C PHE A 244 30.44 9.21 -37.01
N ILE A 245 31.62 9.42 -36.40
CA ILE A 245 32.78 10.03 -37.02
C ILE A 245 33.31 9.16 -38.17
N LEU A 246 33.37 7.83 -37.95
CA LEU A 246 33.81 6.89 -38.99
C LEU A 246 32.88 6.93 -40.22
N ALA A 247 31.56 7.00 -40.00
CA ALA A 247 30.57 7.11 -41.08
C ALA A 247 30.74 8.42 -41.89
N LEU A 248 31.00 9.54 -41.19
CA LEU A 248 31.27 10.83 -41.88
C LEU A 248 32.53 10.80 -42.70
N VAL A 249 33.61 10.15 -42.22
CA VAL A 249 34.86 9.98 -42.96
C VAL A 249 34.64 9.12 -44.20
N PHE A 250 33.88 8.02 -44.09
CA PHE A 250 33.55 7.18 -45.26
C PHE A 250 32.70 7.94 -46.29
N LEU A 251 31.74 8.74 -45.84
CA LEU A 251 30.93 9.58 -46.72
C LEU A 251 31.77 10.62 -47.45
N ALA A 252 32.71 11.27 -46.76
CA ALA A 252 33.65 12.24 -47.36
C ALA A 252 34.56 11.59 -48.40
N LEU A 253 35.11 10.42 -48.10
CA LEU A 253 35.95 9.68 -49.07
C LEU A 253 35.16 9.22 -50.30
N TYR A 254 33.89 8.82 -50.13
CA TYR A 254 32.99 8.44 -51.20
C TYR A 254 32.73 9.63 -52.16
N PHE A 255 32.47 10.83 -51.60
CA PHE A 255 32.27 12.05 -52.38
C PHE A 255 33.54 12.49 -53.14
N VAL A 256 34.71 12.32 -52.54
CA VAL A 256 36.00 12.65 -53.24
C VAL A 256 36.23 11.69 -54.42
N GLN A 257 35.94 10.41 -54.26
CA GLN A 257 36.08 9.41 -55.33
C GLN A 257 35.05 9.58 -56.47
N SER A 258 33.84 10.07 -56.18
CA SER A 258 32.81 10.33 -57.20
C SER A 258 33.01 11.66 -57.95
N SER A 259 33.93 12.55 -57.49
CA SER A 259 34.24 13.83 -58.13
C SER A 259 35.44 13.75 -59.05
N THR A 260 36.08 12.57 -59.20
CA THR A 260 37.26 12.33 -60.02
C THR A 260 36.99 11.42 -61.22
N LEU A 261 35.72 11.17 -61.53
CA LEU A 261 35.20 10.52 -62.72
C LEU A 261 34.34 11.52 -63.51
#